data_cb63fe6aec2cbf515be897020f4032db
#
_entry.id   cb63fe6aec2cbf515be897020f4032db
#
_cell.length_a   1.000
_cell.length_b   1.000
_cell.length_c   1.000
_cell.angle_alpha   90.00
_cell.angle_beta   90.00
_cell.angle_gamma   90.00
#
_symmetry.space_group_name_H-M   'P 1'
#
loop_
_entity.id
_entity.type
_entity.pdbx_description
1 polymer ?
#
loop_
_entity_poly.entity_id
_entity_poly.type
_entity_poly.pdbx_seq_one_letter_code
_entity_poly.pdbx_strand_id
1 'polypeptide(L)'
;KVAEVARTQLNDVRTACGYYRLLVEVLPEDAGALDALEVLNAELGDYPALIDILRRKVDLTSDPVERRRLYRVQAEVFESRLEDASEAIEALHAIIAEEHDDQAFESLERLYPTEKRWTDLSALYEQMLERGVGDAVELRYKLGKNYLEHLDDAYQALEQLRLALMQNQDHEPTVELLETLLSSGGEHKAAVAEILEPGYLAQMQWPKLTAVLEARIEMETDPDERKRMLVRLGQIHEDQLEDFSSALEVYGRLFREDPRDEDVREILVRLAKVGERWERLADIFAEGLEETGVVDETTS
;
A
#
# COMPACT_ATOMS: atom_id res chain seq x y z
N LYS A 1 46.10 -23.57 -23.88
CA LYS A 1 46.36 -24.93 -24.45
C LYS A 1 46.35 -26.03 -23.38
N VAL A 2 47.19 -25.96 -22.31
CA VAL A 2 47.23 -27.00 -21.26
C VAL A 2 45.86 -27.13 -20.55
N ALA A 3 45.29 -26.00 -20.13
CA ALA A 3 43.97 -25.96 -19.50
C ALA A 3 42.86 -26.51 -20.40
N GLU A 4 42.89 -26.20 -21.69
CA GLU A 4 41.96 -26.65 -22.68
C GLU A 4 42.07 -28.16 -22.94
N VAL A 5 43.29 -28.71 -22.98
CA VAL A 5 43.52 -30.17 -23.06
C VAL A 5 43.03 -30.89 -21.81
N ALA A 6 43.26 -30.32 -20.61
CA ALA A 6 42.75 -30.88 -19.38
C ALA A 6 41.22 -30.95 -19.39
N ARG A 7 40.55 -29.89 -19.85
CA ARG A 7 39.09 -29.84 -19.96
C ARG A 7 38.53 -30.80 -21.00
N THR A 8 39.08 -30.76 -22.25
CA THR A 8 38.44 -31.42 -23.39
C THR A 8 38.88 -32.85 -23.60
N GLN A 9 40.13 -33.20 -23.28
CA GLN A 9 40.69 -34.53 -23.51
C GLN A 9 40.77 -35.38 -22.25
N LEU A 10 41.03 -34.77 -21.10
CA LEU A 10 41.13 -35.50 -19.84
C LEU A 10 39.84 -35.42 -19.01
N ASN A 11 38.89 -34.58 -19.39
CA ASN A 11 37.66 -34.29 -18.64
C ASN A 11 37.94 -33.97 -17.16
N ASP A 12 39.10 -33.34 -16.89
CA ASP A 12 39.51 -32.96 -15.56
C ASP A 12 39.25 -31.45 -15.32
N VAL A 13 38.02 -31.19 -14.87
CA VAL A 13 37.51 -29.82 -14.61
C VAL A 13 38.36 -29.10 -13.57
N ARG A 14 38.79 -29.79 -12.49
CA ARG A 14 39.58 -29.20 -11.40
C ARG A 14 40.97 -28.76 -11.86
N THR A 15 41.66 -29.63 -12.59
CA THR A 15 42.98 -29.34 -13.16
C THR A 15 42.88 -28.18 -14.17
N ALA A 16 41.87 -28.21 -15.04
CA ALA A 16 41.62 -27.12 -15.99
C ALA A 16 41.41 -25.77 -15.26
N CYS A 17 40.56 -25.76 -14.24
CA CYS A 17 40.31 -24.57 -13.40
C CYS A 17 41.59 -24.02 -12.76
N GLY A 18 42.47 -24.88 -12.20
CA GLY A 18 43.73 -24.53 -11.65
C GLY A 18 44.65 -23.83 -12.66
N TYR A 19 44.76 -24.35 -13.87
CA TYR A 19 45.59 -23.70 -14.91
C TYR A 19 45.02 -22.36 -15.39
N TYR A 20 43.68 -22.19 -15.49
CA TYR A 20 43.09 -20.91 -15.83
C TYR A 20 43.26 -19.89 -14.72
N ARG A 21 43.15 -20.28 -13.41
CA ARG A 21 43.47 -19.41 -12.27
C ARG A 21 44.90 -18.87 -12.35
N LEU A 22 45.90 -19.73 -12.61
CA LEU A 22 47.27 -19.29 -12.81
C LEU A 22 47.45 -18.35 -14.02
N LEU A 23 46.68 -18.58 -15.11
CA LEU A 23 46.70 -17.67 -16.25
C LEU A 23 46.18 -16.28 -15.89
N VAL A 24 45.07 -16.19 -15.14
CA VAL A 24 44.46 -14.94 -14.71
C VAL A 24 45.33 -14.20 -13.65
N GLU A 25 46.20 -14.92 -12.89
CA GLU A 25 47.20 -14.27 -12.03
C GLU A 25 48.27 -13.52 -12.84
N VAL A 26 48.65 -14.07 -14.00
CA VAL A 26 49.65 -13.45 -14.87
C VAL A 26 49.07 -12.44 -15.85
N LEU A 27 47.89 -12.75 -16.38
CA LEU A 27 47.12 -11.95 -17.34
C LEU A 27 45.72 -11.67 -16.79
N PRO A 28 45.56 -10.71 -15.91
CA PRO A 28 44.32 -10.44 -15.20
C PRO A 28 43.11 -10.13 -16.07
N GLU A 29 43.31 -9.65 -17.28
CA GLU A 29 42.30 -9.19 -18.21
C GLU A 29 42.06 -10.18 -19.38
N ASP A 30 42.60 -11.40 -19.31
CA ASP A 30 42.40 -12.41 -20.35
C ASP A 30 40.94 -12.89 -20.35
N ALA A 31 40.14 -12.34 -21.29
CA ALA A 31 38.71 -12.61 -21.39
C ALA A 31 38.42 -14.11 -21.57
N GLY A 32 39.24 -14.82 -22.37
CA GLY A 32 39.05 -16.24 -22.60
C GLY A 32 39.29 -17.11 -21.35
N ALA A 33 40.23 -16.70 -20.50
CA ALA A 33 40.48 -17.35 -19.22
C ALA A 33 39.34 -17.07 -18.21
N LEU A 34 38.84 -15.83 -18.16
CA LEU A 34 37.70 -15.46 -17.32
C LEU A 34 36.42 -16.17 -17.73
N ASP A 35 36.14 -16.27 -19.03
CA ASP A 35 34.99 -17.02 -19.56
C ASP A 35 35.08 -18.53 -19.22
N ALA A 36 36.26 -19.09 -19.33
CA ALA A 36 36.49 -20.48 -18.94
C ALA A 36 36.29 -20.72 -17.45
N LEU A 37 36.79 -19.80 -16.60
CA LEU A 37 36.61 -19.86 -15.14
C LEU A 37 35.17 -19.66 -14.69
N GLU A 38 34.38 -18.80 -15.35
CA GLU A 38 32.94 -18.66 -15.11
C GLU A 38 32.25 -20.03 -15.22
N VAL A 39 32.48 -20.74 -16.34
CA VAL A 39 31.86 -22.05 -16.59
C VAL A 39 32.39 -23.13 -15.63
N LEU A 40 33.71 -23.17 -15.43
CA LEU A 40 34.34 -24.24 -14.62
C LEU A 40 34.02 -24.09 -13.12
N ASN A 41 33.98 -22.88 -12.57
CA ASN A 41 33.56 -22.67 -11.19
C ASN A 41 32.09 -23.03 -10.98
N ALA A 42 31.21 -22.71 -11.94
CA ALA A 42 29.80 -23.13 -11.90
C ALA A 42 29.66 -24.66 -11.93
N GLU A 43 30.40 -25.37 -12.82
CA GLU A 43 30.42 -26.83 -12.90
C GLU A 43 30.95 -27.48 -11.60
N LEU A 44 31.93 -26.84 -10.95
CA LEU A 44 32.52 -27.33 -9.69
C LEU A 44 31.66 -27.02 -8.47
N GLY A 45 30.67 -26.14 -8.60
CA GLY A 45 29.90 -25.58 -7.47
C GLY A 45 30.72 -24.68 -6.55
N ASP A 46 31.86 -24.12 -7.05
CA ASP A 46 32.68 -23.16 -6.33
C ASP A 46 32.09 -21.75 -6.54
N TYR A 47 30.93 -21.51 -5.91
CA TYR A 47 30.17 -20.27 -6.09
C TYR A 47 30.87 -19.00 -5.59
N PRO A 48 31.61 -19.01 -4.47
CA PRO A 48 32.44 -17.87 -4.09
C PRO A 48 33.44 -17.47 -5.16
N ALA A 49 34.17 -18.45 -5.72
CA ALA A 49 35.10 -18.19 -6.80
C ALA A 49 34.40 -17.75 -8.11
N LEU A 50 33.20 -18.26 -8.37
CA LEU A 50 32.37 -17.79 -9.49
C LEU A 50 32.03 -16.30 -9.33
N ILE A 51 31.58 -15.88 -8.16
CA ILE A 51 31.28 -14.47 -7.89
C ILE A 51 32.50 -13.57 -8.10
N ASP A 52 33.67 -13.97 -7.64
CA ASP A 52 34.91 -13.20 -7.85
C ASP A 52 35.23 -13.00 -9.34
N ILE A 53 35.02 -14.05 -10.15
CA ILE A 53 35.19 -13.95 -11.61
C ILE A 53 34.15 -13.05 -12.25
N LEU A 54 32.87 -13.16 -11.84
CA LEU A 54 31.79 -12.33 -12.37
C LEU A 54 31.99 -10.83 -12.03
N ARG A 55 32.39 -10.51 -10.79
CA ARG A 55 32.73 -9.13 -10.38
C ARG A 55 33.88 -8.57 -11.25
N ARG A 56 34.93 -9.35 -11.45
CA ARG A 56 36.03 -8.95 -12.29
C ARG A 56 35.63 -8.71 -13.74
N LYS A 57 34.76 -9.56 -14.29
CA LYS A 57 34.20 -9.36 -15.65
C LYS A 57 33.37 -8.08 -15.74
N VAL A 58 32.59 -7.75 -14.70
CA VAL A 58 31.84 -6.48 -14.60
C VAL A 58 32.79 -5.28 -14.68
N ASP A 59 33.91 -5.33 -13.94
CA ASP A 59 34.89 -4.22 -13.91
C ASP A 59 35.57 -4.03 -15.27
N LEU A 60 35.72 -5.10 -16.06
CA LEU A 60 36.41 -5.08 -17.35
C LEU A 60 35.49 -4.75 -18.53
N THR A 61 34.19 -4.98 -18.42
CA THR A 61 33.27 -4.76 -19.53
C THR A 61 32.72 -3.34 -19.58
N SER A 62 32.74 -2.73 -20.77
CA SER A 62 32.04 -1.48 -21.05
C SER A 62 30.66 -1.68 -21.70
N ASP A 63 30.31 -2.91 -22.04
CA ASP A 63 29.03 -3.24 -22.66
C ASP A 63 27.91 -3.33 -21.59
N PRO A 64 26.91 -2.43 -21.62
CA PRO A 64 25.81 -2.45 -20.65
C PRO A 64 24.99 -3.75 -20.67
N VAL A 65 24.86 -4.38 -21.85
CA VAL A 65 24.08 -5.62 -21.99
C VAL A 65 24.80 -6.77 -21.28
N GLU A 66 26.13 -6.89 -21.51
CA GLU A 66 26.92 -7.90 -20.84
C GLU A 66 27.02 -7.65 -19.34
N ARG A 67 27.13 -6.40 -18.89
CA ARG A 67 27.17 -6.04 -17.48
C ARG A 67 25.88 -6.46 -16.76
N ARG A 68 24.73 -6.17 -17.33
CA ARG A 68 23.42 -6.62 -16.78
C ARG A 68 23.32 -8.14 -16.73
N ARG A 69 23.82 -8.85 -17.76
CA ARG A 69 23.87 -10.31 -17.75
C ARG A 69 24.69 -10.82 -16.55
N LEU A 70 25.85 -10.21 -16.32
CA LEU A 70 26.74 -10.59 -15.24
C LEU A 70 26.11 -10.33 -13.87
N TYR A 71 25.46 -9.17 -13.66
CA TYR A 71 24.74 -8.89 -12.44
C TYR A 71 23.56 -9.82 -12.21
N ARG A 72 22.85 -10.21 -13.27
CA ARG A 72 21.74 -11.18 -13.15
C ARG A 72 22.26 -12.55 -12.70
N VAL A 73 23.38 -13.01 -13.25
CA VAL A 73 24.00 -14.27 -12.79
C VAL A 73 24.50 -14.16 -11.35
N GLN A 74 25.07 -13.00 -10.95
CA GLN A 74 25.45 -12.78 -9.55
C GLN A 74 24.25 -12.85 -8.63
N ALA A 75 23.17 -12.16 -8.96
CA ALA A 75 21.94 -12.16 -8.14
C ALA A 75 21.38 -13.57 -7.99
N GLU A 76 21.31 -14.36 -9.07
CA GLU A 76 20.85 -15.75 -9.03
C GLU A 76 21.74 -16.63 -8.15
N VAL A 77 23.07 -16.50 -8.26
CA VAL A 77 24.03 -17.27 -7.46
C VAL A 77 23.94 -16.90 -5.98
N PHE A 78 23.87 -15.60 -5.66
CA PHE A 78 23.71 -15.15 -4.28
C PHE A 78 22.42 -15.67 -3.67
N GLU A 79 21.30 -15.53 -4.38
CA GLU A 79 20.01 -15.96 -3.87
C GLU A 79 19.90 -17.49 -3.73
N SER A 80 20.26 -18.22 -4.80
CA SER A 80 19.92 -19.66 -4.88
C SER A 80 21.00 -20.61 -4.37
N ARG A 81 22.25 -20.15 -4.26
CA ARG A 81 23.41 -20.98 -3.93
C ARG A 81 24.16 -20.55 -2.68
N LEU A 82 24.25 -19.26 -2.45
CA LEU A 82 24.93 -18.70 -1.29
C LEU A 82 23.96 -18.29 -0.18
N GLU A 83 22.64 -18.25 -0.50
CA GLU A 83 21.58 -17.85 0.41
C GLU A 83 21.82 -16.45 1.02
N ASP A 84 22.43 -15.55 0.23
CA ASP A 84 22.77 -14.19 0.60
C ASP A 84 21.86 -13.20 -0.13
N ALA A 85 20.68 -12.98 0.45
CA ALA A 85 19.67 -12.08 -0.13
C ALA A 85 20.17 -10.63 -0.19
N SER A 86 21.04 -10.21 0.73
CA SER A 86 21.58 -8.85 0.74
C SER A 86 22.47 -8.57 -0.48
N GLU A 87 23.39 -9.46 -0.78
CA GLU A 87 24.26 -9.33 -1.98
C GLU A 87 23.44 -9.52 -3.28
N ALA A 88 22.40 -10.37 -3.26
CA ALA A 88 21.49 -10.49 -4.39
C ALA A 88 20.75 -9.17 -4.68
N ILE A 89 20.27 -8.48 -3.65
CA ILE A 89 19.63 -7.17 -3.75
C ILE A 89 20.60 -6.14 -4.35
N GLU A 90 21.84 -6.08 -3.90
CA GLU A 90 22.83 -5.13 -4.45
C GLU A 90 23.11 -5.39 -5.95
N ALA A 91 23.20 -6.65 -6.36
CA ALA A 91 23.36 -7.00 -7.77
C ALA A 91 22.13 -6.59 -8.62
N LEU A 92 20.92 -6.77 -8.08
CA LEU A 92 19.68 -6.36 -8.76
C LEU A 92 19.56 -4.84 -8.84
N HIS A 93 19.99 -4.10 -7.81
CA HIS A 93 20.07 -2.64 -7.85
C HIS A 93 20.97 -2.13 -8.96
N ALA A 94 22.12 -2.78 -9.17
CA ALA A 94 23.02 -2.42 -10.25
C ALA A 94 22.35 -2.58 -11.64
N ILE A 95 21.43 -3.54 -11.81
CA ILE A 95 20.66 -3.71 -13.04
C ILE A 95 19.70 -2.53 -13.25
N ILE A 96 18.86 -2.22 -12.25
CA ILE A 96 17.83 -1.17 -12.37
C ILE A 96 18.40 0.26 -12.41
N ALA A 97 19.63 0.44 -11.94
CA ALA A 97 20.34 1.72 -12.04
C ALA A 97 20.76 2.04 -13.48
N GLU A 98 21.04 1.03 -14.30
CA GLU A 98 21.44 1.21 -15.70
C GLU A 98 20.24 1.35 -16.64
N GLU A 99 19.23 0.51 -16.47
CA GLU A 99 18.06 0.49 -17.32
C GLU A 99 16.87 -0.15 -16.58
N HIS A 100 15.67 0.10 -17.09
CA HIS A 100 14.47 -0.57 -16.63
C HIS A 100 14.54 -2.09 -16.90
N ASP A 101 14.27 -2.90 -15.88
CA ASP A 101 14.27 -4.36 -15.96
C ASP A 101 13.16 -4.94 -15.05
N ASP A 102 12.06 -5.38 -15.66
CA ASP A 102 10.89 -5.90 -14.95
C ASP A 102 11.23 -7.07 -14.03
N GLN A 103 12.12 -7.98 -14.46
CA GLN A 103 12.51 -9.15 -13.66
C GLN A 103 13.32 -8.74 -12.42
N ALA A 104 14.16 -7.71 -12.54
CA ALA A 104 14.90 -7.19 -11.42
C ALA A 104 13.96 -6.52 -10.39
N PHE A 105 12.96 -5.77 -10.86
CA PHE A 105 11.92 -5.20 -9.98
C PHE A 105 11.12 -6.27 -9.25
N GLU A 106 10.63 -7.31 -9.95
CA GLU A 106 9.92 -8.43 -9.33
C GLU A 106 10.77 -9.17 -8.29
N SER A 107 12.06 -9.36 -8.59
CA SER A 107 12.97 -10.02 -7.66
C SER A 107 13.24 -9.18 -6.42
N LEU A 108 13.42 -7.86 -6.56
CA LEU A 108 13.57 -6.93 -5.45
C LEU A 108 12.30 -6.86 -4.59
N GLU A 109 11.12 -6.79 -5.21
CA GLU A 109 9.83 -6.81 -4.49
C GLU A 109 9.69 -8.05 -3.60
N ARG A 110 10.20 -9.18 -4.05
CA ARG A 110 10.19 -10.44 -3.31
C ARG A 110 11.28 -10.52 -2.23
N LEU A 111 12.47 -9.96 -2.48
CA LEU A 111 13.61 -10.08 -1.57
C LEU A 111 13.59 -9.07 -0.42
N TYR A 112 13.12 -7.84 -0.62
CA TYR A 112 13.08 -6.85 0.46
C TYR A 112 12.30 -7.29 1.70
N PRO A 113 11.11 -7.92 1.59
CA PRO A 113 10.41 -8.46 2.75
C PRO A 113 11.19 -9.52 3.53
N THR A 114 11.99 -10.36 2.85
CA THR A 114 12.80 -11.39 3.51
C THR A 114 13.87 -10.78 4.41
N GLU A 115 14.43 -9.64 4.01
CA GLU A 115 15.43 -8.88 4.74
C GLU A 115 14.81 -7.77 5.62
N LYS A 116 13.48 -7.65 5.66
CA LYS A 116 12.73 -6.60 6.38
C LYS A 116 13.15 -5.18 5.96
N ARG A 117 13.56 -5.02 4.71
CA ARG A 117 13.98 -3.75 4.13
C ARG A 117 12.76 -2.96 3.61
N TRP A 118 11.84 -2.63 4.52
CA TRP A 118 10.54 -2.04 4.18
C TRP A 118 10.64 -0.63 3.58
N THR A 119 11.62 0.17 4.03
CA THR A 119 11.88 1.50 3.46
C THR A 119 12.36 1.40 2.00
N ASP A 120 13.23 0.42 1.72
CA ASP A 120 13.71 0.18 0.36
C ASP A 120 12.61 -0.33 -0.56
N LEU A 121 11.69 -1.14 -0.02
CA LEU A 121 10.49 -1.57 -0.75
C LEU A 121 9.58 -0.39 -1.11
N SER A 122 9.38 0.56 -0.19
CA SER A 122 8.64 1.79 -0.50
C SER A 122 9.32 2.59 -1.60
N ALA A 123 10.63 2.81 -1.49
CA ALA A 123 11.41 3.52 -2.50
C ALA A 123 11.36 2.84 -3.88
N LEU A 124 11.32 1.50 -3.90
CA LEU A 124 11.15 0.73 -5.14
C LEU A 124 9.80 1.04 -5.80
N TYR A 125 8.70 0.99 -5.03
CA TYR A 125 7.36 1.29 -5.57
C TYR A 125 7.24 2.74 -6.05
N GLU A 126 7.81 3.70 -5.32
CA GLU A 126 7.88 5.10 -5.72
C GLU A 126 8.65 5.27 -7.05
N GLN A 127 9.80 4.62 -7.18
CA GLN A 127 10.58 4.63 -8.42
C GLN A 127 9.81 4.02 -9.61
N MET A 128 9.05 2.94 -9.38
CA MET A 128 8.19 2.34 -10.41
C MET A 128 7.08 3.30 -10.83
N LEU A 129 6.43 3.97 -9.87
CA LEU A 129 5.40 4.99 -10.13
C LEU A 129 5.96 6.18 -10.94
N GLU A 130 7.13 6.70 -10.56
CA GLU A 130 7.79 7.80 -11.26
C GLU A 130 8.15 7.46 -12.71
N ARG A 131 8.59 6.22 -12.93
CA ARG A 131 8.93 5.73 -14.27
C ARG A 131 7.72 5.30 -15.10
N GLY A 132 6.54 5.25 -14.50
CA GLY A 132 5.31 4.77 -15.16
C GLY A 132 5.33 3.28 -15.47
N VAL A 133 5.95 2.49 -14.61
CA VAL A 133 6.12 1.04 -14.74
C VAL A 133 5.09 0.30 -13.90
N GLY A 134 4.45 -0.69 -14.48
CA GLY A 134 3.43 -1.50 -13.81
C GLY A 134 2.07 -0.80 -13.69
N ASP A 135 1.19 -1.40 -12.92
CA ASP A 135 -0.14 -0.83 -12.62
C ASP A 135 -0.02 0.18 -11.48
N ALA A 136 -0.26 1.45 -11.78
CA ALA A 136 -0.13 2.53 -10.82
C ALA A 136 -1.12 2.41 -9.64
N VAL A 137 -2.30 1.82 -9.85
CA VAL A 137 -3.29 1.61 -8.79
C VAL A 137 -2.80 0.54 -7.82
N GLU A 138 -2.35 -0.58 -8.36
CA GLU A 138 -1.81 -1.69 -7.58
C GLU A 138 -0.54 -1.28 -6.82
N LEU A 139 0.37 -0.53 -7.46
CA LEU A 139 1.59 -0.03 -6.81
C LEU A 139 1.28 0.92 -5.64
N ARG A 140 0.31 1.82 -5.81
CA ARG A 140 -0.14 2.70 -4.73
C ARG A 140 -0.77 1.93 -3.57
N TYR A 141 -1.58 0.93 -3.88
CA TYR A 141 -2.14 0.03 -2.86
C TYR A 141 -1.03 -0.67 -2.07
N LYS A 142 -0.06 -1.29 -2.75
CA LYS A 142 1.09 -1.97 -2.12
C LYS A 142 1.94 -1.01 -1.28
N LEU A 143 2.18 0.18 -1.79
CA LEU A 143 2.92 1.23 -1.10
C LEU A 143 2.18 1.70 0.16
N GLY A 144 0.89 1.99 0.05
CA GLY A 144 0.05 2.36 1.20
C GLY A 144 -0.01 1.26 2.27
N LYS A 145 -0.16 0.01 1.83
CA LYS A 145 -0.13 -1.14 2.72
C LYS A 145 1.21 -1.29 3.44
N ASN A 146 2.33 -1.11 2.74
CA ASN A 146 3.67 -1.18 3.33
C ASN A 146 3.88 -0.09 4.39
N TYR A 147 3.40 1.13 4.14
CA TYR A 147 3.45 2.22 5.12
C TYR A 147 2.64 1.89 6.38
N LEU A 148 1.45 1.28 6.24
CA LEU A 148 0.61 0.89 7.39
C LEU A 148 1.19 -0.25 8.20
N GLU A 149 1.61 -1.33 7.52
CA GLU A 149 1.94 -2.59 8.19
C GLU A 149 3.36 -2.62 8.76
N HIS A 150 4.27 -1.84 8.18
CA HIS A 150 5.70 -1.99 8.46
C HIS A 150 6.43 -0.70 8.83
N LEU A 151 5.94 0.47 8.40
CA LEU A 151 6.62 1.75 8.62
C LEU A 151 5.90 2.65 9.62
N ASP A 152 4.70 2.26 10.08
CA ASP A 152 3.88 3.01 11.02
C ASP A 152 3.62 4.46 10.58
N ASP A 153 3.51 4.68 9.27
CA ASP A 153 3.24 5.98 8.66
C ASP A 153 1.84 6.01 8.03
N ALA A 154 0.85 6.20 8.89
CA ALA A 154 -0.54 6.23 8.46
C ALA A 154 -0.86 7.41 7.53
N TYR A 155 -0.16 8.54 7.65
CA TYR A 155 -0.38 9.69 6.77
C TYR A 155 0.00 9.37 5.31
N GLN A 156 1.21 8.87 5.09
CA GLN A 156 1.66 8.46 3.76
C GLN A 156 0.80 7.31 3.20
N ALA A 157 0.44 6.37 4.05
CA ALA A 157 -0.41 5.27 3.68
C ALA A 157 -1.76 5.73 3.12
N LEU A 158 -2.47 6.57 3.88
CA LEU A 158 -3.79 7.09 3.48
C LEU A 158 -3.71 7.94 2.22
N GLU A 159 -2.64 8.71 2.04
CA GLU A 159 -2.42 9.48 0.81
C GLU A 159 -2.27 8.56 -0.41
N GLN A 160 -1.49 7.47 -0.31
CA GLN A 160 -1.34 6.52 -1.42
C GLN A 160 -2.65 5.77 -1.72
N LEU A 161 -3.37 5.33 -0.69
CA LEU A 161 -4.67 4.66 -0.85
C LEU A 161 -5.73 5.61 -1.45
N ARG A 162 -5.74 6.87 -1.05
CA ARG A 162 -6.59 7.91 -1.64
C ARG A 162 -6.29 8.09 -3.13
N LEU A 163 -5.02 8.20 -3.50
CA LEU A 163 -4.60 8.33 -4.89
C LEU A 163 -4.92 7.08 -5.72
N ALA A 164 -4.89 5.88 -5.13
CA ALA A 164 -5.32 4.65 -5.78
C ALA A 164 -6.82 4.71 -6.12
N LEU A 165 -7.68 5.09 -5.17
CA LEU A 165 -9.12 5.20 -5.40
C LEU A 165 -9.51 6.37 -6.31
N MET A 166 -8.73 7.44 -6.36
CA MET A 166 -8.93 8.51 -7.35
C MET A 166 -8.71 8.03 -8.79
N GLN A 167 -7.82 7.06 -9.01
CA GLN A 167 -7.56 6.48 -10.32
C GLN A 167 -8.55 5.35 -10.65
N ASN A 168 -8.90 4.53 -9.67
CA ASN A 168 -9.87 3.45 -9.80
C ASN A 168 -10.68 3.32 -8.51
N GLN A 169 -11.89 3.89 -8.51
CA GLN A 169 -12.80 3.89 -7.36
C GLN A 169 -13.25 2.48 -6.96
N ASP A 170 -13.19 1.52 -7.89
CA ASP A 170 -13.64 0.15 -7.71
C ASP A 170 -12.48 -0.81 -7.37
N HIS A 171 -11.32 -0.30 -6.99
CA HIS A 171 -10.18 -1.14 -6.62
C HIS A 171 -10.45 -1.85 -5.30
N GLU A 172 -11.00 -3.06 -5.40
CA GLU A 172 -11.49 -3.86 -4.27
C GLU A 172 -10.47 -4.02 -3.13
N PRO A 173 -9.16 -4.35 -3.38
CA PRO A 173 -8.19 -4.48 -2.29
C PRO A 173 -7.99 -3.19 -1.48
N THR A 174 -8.03 -2.03 -2.13
CA THR A 174 -7.91 -0.73 -1.45
C THR A 174 -9.14 -0.43 -0.61
N VAL A 175 -10.33 -0.68 -1.16
CA VAL A 175 -11.60 -0.48 -0.43
C VAL A 175 -11.66 -1.38 0.80
N GLU A 176 -11.36 -2.68 0.68
CA GLU A 176 -11.34 -3.65 1.79
C GLU A 176 -10.36 -3.25 2.90
N LEU A 177 -9.16 -2.80 2.52
CA LEU A 177 -8.16 -2.33 3.49
C LEU A 177 -8.68 -1.12 4.27
N LEU A 178 -9.27 -0.13 3.58
CA LEU A 178 -9.83 1.06 4.20
C LEU A 178 -11.07 0.73 5.06
N GLU A 179 -11.95 -0.18 4.64
CA GLU A 179 -13.07 -0.66 5.45
C GLU A 179 -12.59 -1.34 6.74
N THR A 180 -11.51 -2.11 6.66
CA THR A 180 -10.88 -2.72 7.84
C THR A 180 -10.36 -1.66 8.80
N LEU A 181 -9.68 -0.63 8.28
CA LEU A 181 -9.19 0.50 9.08
C LEU A 181 -10.34 1.29 9.70
N LEU A 182 -11.40 1.55 8.95
CA LEU A 182 -12.60 2.23 9.45
C LEU A 182 -13.23 1.47 10.62
N SER A 183 -13.31 0.16 10.50
CA SER A 183 -13.90 -0.73 11.50
C SER A 183 -13.06 -0.86 12.77
N SER A 184 -11.74 -0.80 12.64
CA SER A 184 -10.81 -0.87 13.78
C SER A 184 -10.89 0.36 14.69
N GLY A 185 -11.42 1.47 14.18
CA GLY A 185 -11.46 2.74 14.89
C GLY A 185 -10.10 3.44 14.96
N GLY A 186 -9.97 4.42 15.85
CA GLY A 186 -8.73 5.16 16.07
C GLY A 186 -8.73 6.56 15.45
N GLU A 187 -7.60 7.24 15.57
CA GLU A 187 -7.45 8.65 15.19
C GLU A 187 -7.62 8.94 13.70
N HIS A 188 -7.42 7.94 12.85
CA HIS A 188 -7.51 8.08 11.38
C HIS A 188 -8.91 7.79 10.82
N LYS A 189 -9.89 7.44 11.67
CA LYS A 189 -11.24 7.03 11.27
C LYS A 189 -11.90 8.07 10.34
N ALA A 190 -11.81 9.36 10.67
CA ALA A 190 -12.39 10.43 9.86
C ALA A 190 -11.72 10.56 8.48
N ALA A 191 -10.38 10.48 8.43
CA ALA A 191 -9.65 10.54 7.16
C ALA A 191 -9.95 9.34 6.25
N VAL A 192 -10.04 8.14 6.82
CA VAL A 192 -10.45 6.93 6.09
C VAL A 192 -11.87 7.08 5.53
N ALA A 193 -12.78 7.60 6.37
CA ALA A 193 -14.16 7.85 5.98
C ALA A 193 -14.24 8.85 4.80
N GLU A 194 -13.46 9.93 4.85
CA GLU A 194 -13.38 10.91 3.75
C GLU A 194 -12.89 10.31 2.43
N ILE A 195 -11.97 9.36 2.50
CA ILE A 195 -11.47 8.66 1.30
C ILE A 195 -12.53 7.75 0.69
N LEU A 196 -13.33 7.05 1.50
CA LEU A 196 -14.34 6.09 1.04
C LEU A 196 -15.63 6.76 0.55
N GLU A 197 -15.98 7.92 1.08
CA GLU A 197 -17.27 8.60 0.82
C GLU A 197 -17.58 8.81 -0.66
N PRO A 198 -16.67 9.33 -1.52
CA PRO A 198 -16.96 9.55 -2.93
C PRO A 198 -17.33 8.28 -3.68
N GLY A 199 -16.65 7.16 -3.39
CA GLY A 199 -16.92 5.87 -4.00
C GLY A 199 -18.32 5.35 -3.64
N TYR A 200 -18.69 5.37 -2.36
CA TYR A 200 -20.02 4.91 -1.93
C TYR A 200 -21.16 5.79 -2.43
N LEU A 201 -20.92 7.09 -2.54
CA LEU A 201 -21.87 8.01 -3.14
C LEU A 201 -22.09 7.71 -4.64
N ALA A 202 -21.01 7.54 -5.39
CA ALA A 202 -21.06 7.25 -6.82
C ALA A 202 -21.76 5.91 -7.13
N GLN A 203 -21.54 4.91 -6.26
CA GLN A 203 -22.13 3.57 -6.39
C GLN A 203 -23.49 3.44 -5.71
N MET A 204 -24.04 4.51 -5.12
CA MET A 204 -25.30 4.51 -4.37
C MET A 204 -25.34 3.45 -3.25
N GLN A 205 -24.19 3.19 -2.62
CA GLN A 205 -24.08 2.25 -1.49
C GLN A 205 -24.51 2.92 -0.18
N TRP A 206 -25.79 3.27 -0.09
CA TRP A 206 -26.35 4.09 0.97
C TRP A 206 -26.05 3.61 2.40
N PRO A 207 -26.15 2.29 2.72
CA PRO A 207 -25.81 1.82 4.07
C PRO A 207 -24.33 2.01 4.45
N LYS A 208 -23.42 1.87 3.48
CA LYS A 208 -21.99 2.14 3.71
C LYS A 208 -21.71 3.65 3.81
N LEU A 209 -22.43 4.44 2.99
CA LEU A 209 -22.31 5.91 3.03
C LEU A 209 -22.79 6.47 4.37
N THR A 210 -23.87 5.96 4.96
CA THR A 210 -24.33 6.39 6.28
C THR A 210 -23.30 6.08 7.37
N ALA A 211 -22.66 4.89 7.34
CA ALA A 211 -21.61 4.53 8.30
C ALA A 211 -20.38 5.44 8.20
N VAL A 212 -19.99 5.82 6.99
CA VAL A 212 -18.89 6.76 6.74
C VAL A 212 -19.21 8.16 7.24
N LEU A 213 -20.43 8.66 6.98
CA LEU A 213 -20.88 9.96 7.46
C LEU A 213 -20.94 10.01 9.00
N GLU A 214 -21.42 8.95 9.65
CA GLU A 214 -21.39 8.85 11.12
C GLU A 214 -19.96 8.93 11.66
N ALA A 215 -19.02 8.21 11.05
CA ALA A 215 -17.61 8.25 11.45
C ALA A 215 -16.99 9.67 11.33
N ARG A 216 -17.38 10.44 10.32
CA ARG A 216 -16.95 11.84 10.15
C ARG A 216 -17.61 12.75 11.17
N ILE A 217 -18.92 12.61 11.38
CA ILE A 217 -19.69 13.41 12.33
C ILE A 217 -19.15 13.28 13.78
N GLU A 218 -18.73 12.07 14.16
CA GLU A 218 -18.14 11.82 15.49
C GLU A 218 -16.88 12.65 15.75
N MET A 219 -16.10 12.95 14.74
CA MET A 219 -14.81 13.65 14.84
C MET A 219 -14.88 15.12 14.43
N GLU A 220 -16.02 15.56 13.86
CA GLU A 220 -16.19 16.93 13.39
C GLU A 220 -16.36 17.90 14.56
N THR A 221 -15.56 18.95 14.55
CA THR A 221 -15.54 20.00 15.59
C THR A 221 -16.18 21.30 15.15
N ASP A 222 -16.31 21.53 13.82
CA ASP A 222 -17.02 22.68 13.29
C ASP A 222 -18.54 22.44 13.36
N PRO A 223 -19.30 23.25 14.16
CA PRO A 223 -20.72 23.03 14.33
C PRO A 223 -21.51 23.17 13.02
N ASP A 224 -21.10 24.09 12.14
CA ASP A 224 -21.80 24.31 10.87
C ASP A 224 -21.57 23.12 9.89
N GLU A 225 -20.36 22.58 9.84
CA GLU A 225 -20.07 21.41 9.03
C GLU A 225 -20.75 20.17 9.59
N ARG A 226 -20.70 19.99 10.92
CA ARG A 226 -21.40 18.91 11.62
C ARG A 226 -22.91 18.95 11.34
N LYS A 227 -23.53 20.14 11.41
CA LYS A 227 -24.96 20.32 11.06
C LYS A 227 -25.24 19.91 9.62
N ARG A 228 -24.40 20.31 8.65
CA ARG A 228 -24.55 19.94 7.24
C ARG A 228 -24.48 18.42 7.04
N MET A 229 -23.53 17.76 7.70
CA MET A 229 -23.39 16.30 7.61
C MET A 229 -24.58 15.57 8.25
N LEU A 230 -25.08 16.03 9.41
CA LEU A 230 -26.26 15.47 10.06
C LEU A 230 -27.52 15.61 9.19
N VAL A 231 -27.74 16.77 8.58
CA VAL A 231 -28.86 16.97 7.64
C VAL A 231 -28.77 16.00 6.48
N ARG A 232 -27.58 15.88 5.88
CA ARG A 232 -27.36 14.95 4.76
C ARG A 232 -27.58 13.50 5.16
N LEU A 233 -27.12 13.11 6.34
CA LEU A 233 -27.31 11.76 6.88
C LEU A 233 -28.81 11.47 7.09
N GLY A 234 -29.55 12.42 7.69
CA GLY A 234 -30.99 12.32 7.86
C GLY A 234 -31.76 12.17 6.54
N GLN A 235 -31.37 12.95 5.52
CA GLN A 235 -31.95 12.84 4.17
C GLN A 235 -31.68 11.49 3.52
N ILE A 236 -30.47 10.91 3.68
CA ILE A 236 -30.17 9.58 3.13
C ILE A 236 -31.03 8.52 3.81
N HIS A 237 -31.18 8.57 5.13
CA HIS A 237 -32.05 7.62 5.82
C HIS A 237 -33.51 7.75 5.38
N GLU A 238 -33.99 8.99 5.19
CA GLU A 238 -35.38 9.24 4.76
C GLU A 238 -35.62 8.86 3.28
N ASP A 239 -34.82 9.44 2.37
CA ASP A 239 -35.12 9.41 0.93
C ASP A 239 -34.60 8.18 0.21
N GLN A 240 -33.50 7.60 0.69
CA GLN A 240 -32.81 6.52 0.00
C GLN A 240 -32.99 5.15 0.69
N LEU A 241 -33.07 5.15 2.01
CA LEU A 241 -33.23 3.93 2.81
C LEU A 241 -34.67 3.72 3.30
N GLU A 242 -35.53 4.75 3.20
CA GLU A 242 -36.89 4.75 3.74
C GLU A 242 -36.92 4.37 5.24
N ASP A 243 -35.79 4.63 5.94
CA ASP A 243 -35.63 4.37 7.38
C ASP A 243 -35.98 5.62 8.20
N PHE A 244 -37.28 5.85 8.35
CA PHE A 244 -37.78 7.01 9.11
C PHE A 244 -37.41 6.97 10.59
N SER A 245 -37.11 5.79 11.14
CA SER A 245 -36.68 5.65 12.53
C SER A 245 -35.27 6.22 12.72
N SER A 246 -34.31 5.80 11.88
CA SER A 246 -32.96 6.35 11.91
C SER A 246 -32.92 7.82 11.53
N ALA A 247 -33.70 8.24 10.53
CA ALA A 247 -33.83 9.66 10.19
C ALA A 247 -34.31 10.50 11.40
N LEU A 248 -35.31 10.02 12.16
CA LEU A 248 -35.82 10.68 13.36
C LEU A 248 -34.71 10.85 14.43
N GLU A 249 -33.88 9.83 14.65
CA GLU A 249 -32.78 9.89 15.59
C GLU A 249 -31.72 10.92 15.17
N VAL A 250 -31.36 10.96 13.88
CA VAL A 250 -30.38 11.90 13.33
C VAL A 250 -30.87 13.33 13.47
N TYR A 251 -32.10 13.64 13.09
CA TYR A 251 -32.67 14.98 13.28
C TYR A 251 -32.90 15.28 14.76
N GLY A 252 -33.12 14.28 15.61
CA GLY A 252 -33.13 14.42 17.06
C GLY A 252 -31.80 14.94 17.64
N ARG A 253 -30.65 14.50 17.05
CA ARG A 253 -29.33 15.03 17.40
C ARG A 253 -29.21 16.53 17.06
N LEU A 254 -29.68 16.93 15.87
CA LEU A 254 -29.73 18.33 15.47
C LEU A 254 -30.61 19.18 16.40
N PHE A 255 -31.75 18.66 16.80
CA PHE A 255 -32.66 19.35 17.72
C PHE A 255 -32.05 19.56 19.11
N ARG A 256 -31.28 18.59 19.62
CA ARG A 256 -30.54 18.75 20.90
C ARG A 256 -29.48 19.85 20.81
N GLU A 257 -28.80 20.00 19.65
CA GLU A 257 -27.80 21.05 19.44
C GLU A 257 -28.46 22.46 19.34
N ASP A 258 -29.62 22.59 18.68
CA ASP A 258 -30.40 23.83 18.60
C ASP A 258 -31.92 23.56 18.64
N PRO A 259 -32.53 23.55 19.84
CA PRO A 259 -33.98 23.33 19.98
C PRO A 259 -34.86 24.47 19.46
N ARG A 260 -34.27 25.60 19.05
CA ARG A 260 -34.99 26.74 18.49
C ARG A 260 -35.13 26.65 16.97
N ASP A 261 -34.44 25.75 16.32
CA ASP A 261 -34.53 25.51 14.88
C ASP A 261 -35.92 25.00 14.50
N GLU A 262 -36.74 25.90 13.90
CA GLU A 262 -38.12 25.58 13.52
C GLU A 262 -38.19 24.55 12.40
N ASP A 263 -37.24 24.60 11.45
CA ASP A 263 -37.20 23.66 10.31
C ASP A 263 -36.94 22.22 10.80
N VAL A 264 -36.02 22.04 11.75
CA VAL A 264 -35.74 20.75 12.38
C VAL A 264 -36.96 20.21 13.12
N ARG A 265 -37.67 21.08 13.85
CA ARG A 265 -38.91 20.68 14.56
C ARG A 265 -39.98 20.19 13.59
N GLU A 266 -40.22 20.92 12.50
CA GLU A 266 -41.17 20.50 11.47
C GLU A 266 -40.83 19.16 10.85
N ILE A 267 -39.53 18.90 10.53
CA ILE A 267 -39.04 17.62 10.01
C ILE A 267 -39.33 16.50 11.03
N LEU A 268 -39.00 16.69 12.31
CA LEU A 268 -39.23 15.70 13.35
C LEU A 268 -40.71 15.31 13.49
N VAL A 269 -41.59 16.30 13.49
CA VAL A 269 -43.06 16.05 13.55
C VAL A 269 -43.53 15.27 12.32
N ARG A 270 -43.05 15.60 11.12
CA ARG A 270 -43.36 14.95 9.88
C ARG A 270 -42.88 13.49 9.88
N LEU A 271 -41.65 13.25 10.28
CA LEU A 271 -41.03 11.90 10.35
C LEU A 271 -41.76 11.01 11.38
N ALA A 272 -42.05 11.58 12.56
CA ALA A 272 -42.79 10.86 13.60
C ALA A 272 -44.21 10.47 13.14
N LYS A 273 -44.86 11.32 12.33
CA LYS A 273 -46.17 11.00 11.74
C LYS A 273 -46.06 9.87 10.71
N VAL A 274 -45.08 9.89 9.83
CA VAL A 274 -44.92 8.88 8.80
C VAL A 274 -44.47 7.53 9.39
N GLY A 275 -43.56 7.55 10.36
CA GLY A 275 -43.05 6.34 11.02
C GLY A 275 -43.89 5.86 12.20
N GLU A 276 -45.00 6.57 12.56
CA GLU A 276 -45.86 6.28 13.75
C GLU A 276 -45.03 6.25 15.06
N ARG A 277 -44.06 7.18 15.23
CA ARG A 277 -43.09 7.25 16.33
C ARG A 277 -43.34 8.40 17.31
N TRP A 278 -44.57 8.65 17.70
CA TRP A 278 -44.94 9.79 18.56
C TRP A 278 -44.31 9.76 19.96
N GLU A 279 -44.18 8.56 20.55
CA GLU A 279 -43.54 8.44 21.87
C GLU A 279 -42.06 8.86 21.78
N ARG A 280 -41.32 8.37 20.75
CA ARG A 280 -39.92 8.73 20.55
C ARG A 280 -39.73 10.24 20.27
N LEU A 281 -40.64 10.83 19.51
CA LEU A 281 -40.68 12.31 19.32
C LEU A 281 -40.79 13.07 20.64
N ALA A 282 -41.69 12.62 21.53
CA ALA A 282 -41.86 13.25 22.84
C ALA A 282 -40.55 13.16 23.69
N ASP A 283 -39.90 11.99 23.64
CA ASP A 283 -38.59 11.82 24.32
C ASP A 283 -37.53 12.77 23.77
N ILE A 284 -37.40 12.85 22.42
CA ILE A 284 -36.45 13.78 21.77
C ILE A 284 -36.67 15.23 22.19
N PHE A 285 -37.95 15.66 22.24
CA PHE A 285 -38.27 17.02 22.68
C PHE A 285 -37.97 17.23 24.15
N ALA A 286 -38.23 16.26 25.01
CA ALA A 286 -37.88 16.33 26.43
C ALA A 286 -36.35 16.40 26.62
N GLU A 287 -35.59 15.53 25.97
CA GLU A 287 -34.12 15.52 25.99
C GLU A 287 -33.53 16.89 25.57
N GLY A 288 -33.97 17.45 24.45
CA GLY A 288 -33.47 18.73 23.94
C GLY A 288 -33.82 19.95 24.81
N LEU A 289 -34.96 19.92 25.50
CA LEU A 289 -35.37 20.99 26.44
C LEU A 289 -34.58 20.92 27.76
N GLU A 290 -34.28 19.73 28.25
CA GLU A 290 -33.45 19.52 29.44
C GLU A 290 -32.01 20.04 29.26
N GLU A 291 -31.39 19.76 28.12
CA GLU A 291 -30.03 20.22 27.80
C GLU A 291 -29.90 21.75 27.72
N THR A 292 -30.97 22.44 27.33
CA THR A 292 -30.98 23.93 27.24
C THR A 292 -31.31 24.63 28.54
N GLY A 293 -31.59 23.90 29.61
CA GLY A 293 -31.92 24.49 30.92
C GLY A 293 -33.26 25.27 30.96
N VAL A 294 -34.15 25.03 29.99
CA VAL A 294 -35.46 25.72 29.88
C VAL A 294 -36.52 25.11 30.81
N VAL A 295 -36.21 24.03 31.53
CA VAL A 295 -37.20 23.28 32.36
C VAL A 295 -37.36 23.84 33.78
N ASP A 296 -36.80 24.98 34.15
CA ASP A 296 -36.90 25.48 35.52
C ASP A 296 -37.58 26.85 35.63
N GLU A 297 -38.89 27.00 35.40
CA GLU A 297 -39.62 28.14 36.02
C GLU A 297 -41.15 27.98 36.10
N THR A 298 -41.75 26.80 35.93
CA THR A 298 -43.24 26.67 36.02
C THR A 298 -43.76 25.64 37.03
N THR A 299 -42.99 25.32 38.07
CA THR A 299 -43.53 24.57 39.23
C THR A 299 -43.09 25.21 40.54
N SER A 300 -43.65 26.35 40.88
CA SER A 300 -43.75 26.86 42.25
C SER A 300 -45.12 27.49 42.49
#